data_edb2f59e18a665eec98ab9298baed138
#
_entry.id   edb2f59e18a665eec98ab9298baed138
#
_cell.length_a   1.000
_cell.length_b   1.000
_cell.length_c   1.000
_cell.angle_alpha   90.00
_cell.angle_beta   90.00
_cell.angle_gamma   90.00
#
_symmetry.space_group_name_H-M   'P 1'
#
loop_
_entity.id
_entity.type
_entity.pdbx_description
1 polymer ?
#
loop_
_entity_poly.entity_id
_entity_poly.type
_entity_poly.pdbx_seq_one_letter_code
_entity_poly.pdbx_strand_id
1 'polypeptide(L)'
;MFRFILGIAGAAVVFWVLSSHTDELSGAESIFDHLRWAWVLPAVLVEGGSYLSLALVQRRLLATGGVDASLRTLTGITLASQAIINSVPAGGAVAAVYGFRWFRRLGASDSLALWSLVATVVVGVISLALVAAAGLALAAEYGASLDLVPVTVGVLLITVALGALFLYQRPQRAVASWLLRVSRRFSGRAVGEVEARVARFLANVAAFRLSKRDIGSVLGWGIGNWMFDCACFAFSFLAVGAGIPWKGLLLSYGAGQLAANLPITPGGLGVVEGSITIALVAFGGNRVSTVEAVLIYRLISFWSELVVGWAAAGWLAFGVRSGRWPRRIMTERFGGPAMVPAVAVAIDGRIERAWER
;
A
#
# COMPACT_ATOMS: atom_id res chain seq x y z
N MET A 1 27.87 -7.11 -6.72
CA MET A 1 28.21 -6.54 -5.40
C MET A 1 27.05 -5.72 -4.81
N PHE A 2 26.53 -4.70 -5.46
CA PHE A 2 25.44 -3.83 -4.92
C PHE A 2 24.15 -4.59 -4.54
N ARG A 3 23.78 -5.64 -5.27
CA ARG A 3 22.60 -6.50 -4.99
C ARG A 3 22.78 -7.42 -3.77
N PHE A 4 24.03 -7.83 -3.52
CA PHE A 4 24.40 -8.54 -2.30
C PHE A 4 24.35 -7.58 -1.11
N ILE A 5 24.76 -6.33 -1.32
CA ILE A 5 24.69 -5.26 -0.34
C ILE A 5 23.23 -4.88 -0.04
N LEU A 6 22.34 -4.84 -1.04
CA LEU A 6 20.92 -4.57 -0.84
C LEU A 6 20.21 -5.72 -0.10
N GLY A 7 20.57 -6.97 -0.41
CA GLY A 7 20.10 -8.15 0.32
C GLY A 7 20.63 -8.19 1.76
N ILE A 8 21.92 -7.86 1.95
CA ILE A 8 22.53 -7.73 3.27
C ILE A 8 21.97 -6.52 4.02
N ALA A 9 21.76 -5.38 3.36
CA ALA A 9 21.15 -4.20 3.97
C ALA A 9 19.70 -4.47 4.37
N GLY A 10 18.92 -5.18 3.55
CA GLY A 10 17.57 -5.63 3.91
C GLY A 10 17.61 -6.59 5.10
N ALA A 11 18.50 -7.59 5.08
CA ALA A 11 18.70 -8.49 6.21
C ALA A 11 19.22 -7.76 7.46
N ALA A 12 20.12 -6.78 7.30
CA ALA A 12 20.65 -5.98 8.39
C ALA A 12 19.57 -5.04 8.98
N VAL A 13 18.68 -4.49 8.16
CA VAL A 13 17.53 -3.70 8.63
C VAL A 13 16.56 -4.60 9.38
N VAL A 14 16.23 -5.77 8.86
CA VAL A 14 15.41 -6.78 9.56
C VAL A 14 16.08 -7.19 10.88
N PHE A 15 17.36 -7.47 10.87
CA PHE A 15 18.13 -7.84 12.07
C PHE A 15 18.21 -6.67 13.06
N TRP A 16 18.45 -5.45 12.58
CA TRP A 16 18.51 -4.24 13.43
C TRP A 16 17.16 -3.94 14.07
N VAL A 17 16.07 -4.02 13.32
CA VAL A 17 14.72 -3.82 13.85
C VAL A 17 14.37 -4.94 14.83
N LEU A 18 14.70 -6.19 14.53
CA LEU A 18 14.54 -7.31 15.48
C LEU A 18 15.38 -7.11 16.75
N SER A 19 16.63 -6.68 16.63
CA SER A 19 17.52 -6.48 17.78
C SER A 19 17.19 -5.22 18.60
N SER A 20 16.58 -4.20 18.02
CA SER A 20 16.15 -3.01 18.73
C SER A 20 14.83 -3.19 19.51
N HIS A 21 14.11 -4.30 19.30
CA HIS A 21 12.84 -4.63 19.97
C HIS A 21 12.91 -5.95 20.75
N THR A 22 14.11 -6.29 21.28
CA THR A 22 14.34 -7.51 22.07
C THR A 22 13.45 -7.62 23.30
N ASP A 23 13.06 -6.49 23.91
CA ASP A 23 12.17 -6.48 25.06
C ASP A 23 10.73 -6.91 24.73
N GLU A 24 10.28 -6.61 23.50
CA GLU A 24 8.99 -7.10 22.98
C GLU A 24 9.08 -8.59 22.59
N LEU A 25 10.23 -9.04 22.11
CA LEU A 25 10.47 -10.44 21.73
C LEU A 25 10.61 -11.38 22.94
N SER A 26 11.14 -10.90 24.07
CA SER A 26 11.22 -11.70 25.31
C SER A 26 9.83 -12.01 25.91
N GLY A 27 8.84 -11.12 25.69
CA GLY A 27 7.44 -11.40 26.00
C GLY A 27 6.77 -12.37 25.02
N ALA A 28 7.33 -12.51 23.80
CA ALA A 28 6.75 -13.37 22.77
C ALA A 28 6.99 -14.87 23.02
N GLU A 29 8.07 -15.27 23.71
CA GLU A 29 8.33 -16.70 24.02
C GLU A 29 7.15 -17.33 24.76
N SER A 30 6.59 -16.63 25.77
CA SER A 30 5.45 -17.14 26.52
C SER A 30 4.16 -17.21 25.69
N ILE A 31 4.02 -16.41 24.64
CA ILE A 31 2.86 -16.42 23.73
C ILE A 31 2.91 -17.68 22.86
N PHE A 32 4.10 -18.09 22.39
CA PHE A 32 4.26 -19.27 21.52
C PHE A 32 3.86 -20.58 22.20
N ASP A 33 4.04 -20.70 23.52
CA ASP A 33 3.70 -21.90 24.30
C ASP A 33 2.19 -22.15 24.37
N HIS A 34 1.37 -21.10 24.27
CA HIS A 34 -0.10 -21.17 24.36
C HIS A 34 -0.80 -20.88 23.03
N LEU A 35 -0.03 -20.71 21.93
CA LEU A 35 -0.55 -20.33 20.63
C LEU A 35 -1.38 -21.46 20.00
N ARG A 36 -2.59 -21.14 19.61
CA ARG A 36 -3.47 -22.07 18.88
C ARG A 36 -3.14 -22.04 17.39
N TRP A 37 -2.17 -22.83 16.98
CA TRP A 37 -1.67 -22.91 15.61
C TRP A 37 -2.75 -23.15 14.55
N ALA A 38 -3.85 -23.80 14.94
CA ALA A 38 -5.01 -23.99 14.07
C ALA A 38 -5.61 -22.68 13.54
N TRP A 39 -5.43 -21.56 14.25
CA TRP A 39 -5.91 -20.24 13.84
C TRP A 39 -4.84 -19.38 13.16
N VAL A 40 -3.56 -19.70 13.35
CA VAL A 40 -2.45 -19.01 12.67
C VAL A 40 -2.50 -19.29 11.16
N LEU A 41 -2.76 -20.54 10.75
CA LEU A 41 -2.84 -20.88 9.34
C LEU A 41 -3.96 -20.11 8.61
N PRO A 42 -5.23 -20.07 9.09
CA PRO A 42 -6.24 -19.19 8.52
C PRO A 42 -5.82 -17.72 8.48
N ALA A 43 -5.17 -17.19 9.53
CA ALA A 43 -4.68 -15.82 9.57
C ALA A 43 -3.69 -15.54 8.42
N VAL A 44 -2.71 -16.43 8.20
CA VAL A 44 -1.74 -16.32 7.09
C VAL A 44 -2.42 -16.44 5.72
N LEU A 45 -3.43 -17.32 5.58
CA LEU A 45 -4.15 -17.49 4.31
C LEU A 45 -4.96 -16.25 3.95
N VAL A 46 -5.68 -15.65 4.90
CA VAL A 46 -6.44 -14.42 4.63
C VAL A 46 -5.51 -13.24 4.39
N GLU A 47 -4.36 -13.16 5.05
CA GLU A 47 -3.34 -12.16 4.77
C GLU A 47 -2.82 -12.29 3.33
N GLY A 48 -2.55 -13.50 2.87
CA GLY A 48 -2.25 -13.78 1.47
C GLY A 48 -3.38 -13.33 0.52
N GLY A 49 -4.64 -13.48 0.94
CA GLY A 49 -5.83 -12.98 0.25
C GLY A 49 -5.86 -11.45 0.13
N SER A 50 -5.36 -10.74 1.15
CA SER A 50 -5.21 -9.29 1.15
C SER A 50 -4.29 -8.84 0.00
N TYR A 51 -3.06 -9.36 -0.09
CA TYR A 51 -2.13 -9.04 -1.18
C TYR A 51 -2.63 -9.46 -2.55
N LEU A 52 -3.32 -10.60 -2.64
CA LEU A 52 -3.92 -11.06 -3.88
C LEU A 52 -5.02 -10.11 -4.35
N SER A 53 -5.84 -9.58 -3.44
CA SER A 53 -6.87 -8.58 -3.73
C SER A 53 -6.26 -7.31 -4.30
N LEU A 54 -5.18 -6.81 -3.71
CA LEU A 54 -4.46 -5.64 -4.22
C LEU A 54 -3.86 -5.89 -5.61
N ALA A 55 -3.31 -7.08 -5.86
CA ALA A 55 -2.84 -7.48 -7.19
C ALA A 55 -3.96 -7.55 -8.22
N LEU A 56 -5.18 -7.95 -7.83
CA LEU A 56 -6.36 -7.95 -8.68
C LEU A 56 -6.84 -6.54 -9.02
N VAL A 57 -6.76 -5.60 -8.08
CA VAL A 57 -6.96 -4.16 -8.35
C VAL A 57 -5.99 -3.70 -9.44
N GLN A 58 -4.69 -3.93 -9.27
CA GLN A 58 -3.66 -3.54 -10.24
C GLN A 58 -3.88 -4.20 -11.60
N ARG A 59 -4.21 -5.49 -11.62
CA ARG A 59 -4.52 -6.23 -12.85
C ARG A 59 -5.66 -5.59 -13.62
N ARG A 60 -6.76 -5.23 -12.92
CA ARG A 60 -7.91 -4.61 -13.56
C ARG A 60 -7.59 -3.23 -14.11
N LEU A 61 -6.83 -2.43 -13.36
CA LEU A 61 -6.38 -1.10 -13.80
C LEU A 61 -5.48 -1.19 -15.05
N LEU A 62 -4.50 -2.08 -15.08
CA LEU A 62 -3.61 -2.27 -16.22
C LEU A 62 -4.37 -2.79 -17.46
N ALA A 63 -5.37 -3.65 -17.26
CA ALA A 63 -6.20 -4.17 -18.34
C ALA A 63 -7.00 -3.08 -19.06
N THR A 64 -7.33 -1.95 -18.44
CA THR A 64 -7.99 -0.80 -19.10
C THR A 64 -7.15 -0.17 -20.21
N GLY A 65 -5.83 -0.32 -20.14
CA GLY A 65 -4.89 0.11 -21.17
C GLY A 65 -4.38 -1.03 -22.05
N GLY A 66 -5.05 -2.21 -22.02
CA GLY A 66 -4.72 -3.36 -22.89
C GLY A 66 -3.54 -4.20 -22.38
N VAL A 67 -3.06 -4.00 -21.15
CA VAL A 67 -1.97 -4.80 -20.58
C VAL A 67 -2.55 -6.00 -19.83
N ASP A 68 -2.31 -7.21 -20.36
CA ASP A 68 -2.65 -8.47 -19.68
C ASP A 68 -1.43 -8.97 -18.89
N ALA A 69 -1.44 -8.68 -17.58
CA ALA A 69 -0.40 -9.11 -16.67
C ALA A 69 -0.85 -10.33 -15.87
N SER A 70 0.04 -11.31 -15.70
CA SER A 70 -0.26 -12.50 -14.90
C SER A 70 -0.44 -12.12 -13.43
N LEU A 71 -1.43 -12.72 -12.78
CA LEU A 71 -1.72 -12.46 -11.37
C LEU A 71 -0.52 -12.79 -10.48
N ARG A 72 0.18 -13.89 -10.76
CA ARG A 72 1.40 -14.29 -10.04
C ARG A 72 2.49 -13.23 -10.08
N THR A 73 2.68 -12.58 -11.22
CA THR A 73 3.66 -11.50 -11.37
C THR A 73 3.23 -10.25 -10.60
N LEU A 74 1.96 -9.87 -10.71
CA LEU A 74 1.44 -8.71 -9.99
C LEU A 74 1.47 -8.91 -8.47
N THR A 75 1.11 -10.11 -7.98
CA THR A 75 1.26 -10.43 -6.55
C THR A 75 2.71 -10.32 -6.09
N GLY A 76 3.67 -10.82 -6.90
CA GLY A 76 5.09 -10.63 -6.59
C GLY A 76 5.52 -9.17 -6.58
N ILE A 77 5.03 -8.34 -7.51
CA ILE A 77 5.30 -6.90 -7.53
C ILE A 77 4.68 -6.21 -6.31
N THR A 78 3.46 -6.58 -5.94
CA THR A 78 2.76 -6.04 -4.76
C THR A 78 3.54 -6.35 -3.49
N LEU A 79 3.87 -7.62 -3.23
CA LEU A 79 4.65 -8.04 -2.07
C LEU A 79 6.01 -7.35 -1.99
N ALA A 80 6.74 -7.28 -3.12
CA ALA A 80 8.02 -6.58 -3.18
C ALA A 80 7.88 -5.07 -2.91
N SER A 81 6.81 -4.44 -3.42
CA SER A 81 6.54 -3.02 -3.18
C SER A 81 6.23 -2.75 -1.72
N GLN A 82 5.45 -3.60 -1.07
CA GLN A 82 5.12 -3.48 0.35
C GLN A 82 6.37 -3.67 1.24
N ALA A 83 7.19 -4.68 0.95
CA ALA A 83 8.46 -4.85 1.66
C ALA A 83 9.38 -3.61 1.54
N ILE A 84 9.40 -2.96 0.38
CA ILE A 84 10.12 -1.70 0.18
C ILE A 84 9.51 -0.58 1.01
N ILE A 85 8.16 -0.45 1.03
CA ILE A 85 7.45 0.56 1.84
C ILE A 85 7.85 0.44 3.30
N ASN A 86 7.89 -0.79 3.82
CA ASN A 86 8.10 -1.08 5.23
C ASN A 86 9.58 -1.09 5.65
N SER A 87 10.52 -1.18 4.69
CA SER A 87 11.97 -1.31 4.98
C SER A 87 12.74 0.00 4.97
N VAL A 88 12.27 1.04 4.25
CA VAL A 88 13.06 2.25 4.03
C VAL A 88 12.29 3.52 4.36
N PRO A 89 12.95 4.55 4.91
CA PRO A 89 12.34 5.87 5.04
C PRO A 89 11.88 6.38 3.66
N ALA A 90 10.71 6.99 3.59
CA ALA A 90 10.06 7.38 2.33
C ALA A 90 9.83 6.20 1.35
N GLY A 91 9.71 4.98 1.89
CA GLY A 91 9.55 3.72 1.14
C GLY A 91 8.43 3.76 0.11
N GLY A 92 7.34 4.50 0.37
CA GLY A 92 6.26 4.69 -0.58
C GLY A 92 6.70 5.30 -1.92
N ALA A 93 7.62 6.28 -1.90
CA ALA A 93 8.17 6.86 -3.11
C ALA A 93 9.07 5.87 -3.88
N VAL A 94 9.90 5.11 -3.15
CA VAL A 94 10.77 4.08 -3.74
C VAL A 94 9.94 2.95 -4.34
N ALA A 95 8.90 2.50 -3.63
CA ALA A 95 7.97 1.48 -4.11
C ALA A 95 7.18 1.94 -5.35
N ALA A 96 6.79 3.22 -5.40
CA ALA A 96 6.13 3.78 -6.58
C ALA A 96 7.04 3.73 -7.82
N VAL A 97 8.33 4.09 -7.68
CA VAL A 97 9.31 3.95 -8.76
C VAL A 97 9.52 2.48 -9.15
N TYR A 98 9.60 1.58 -8.16
CA TYR A 98 9.72 0.15 -8.40
C TYR A 98 8.52 -0.40 -9.17
N GLY A 99 7.29 -0.11 -8.72
CA GLY A 99 6.05 -0.52 -9.38
C GLY A 99 5.91 0.05 -10.78
N PHE A 100 6.25 1.36 -10.96
CA PHE A 100 6.27 2.01 -12.27
C PHE A 100 7.16 1.27 -13.26
N ARG A 101 8.40 0.95 -12.87
CA ARG A 101 9.34 0.21 -13.72
C ARG A 101 8.83 -1.17 -14.09
N TRP A 102 8.19 -1.87 -13.16
CA TRP A 102 7.60 -3.17 -13.43
C TRP A 102 6.39 -3.08 -14.36
N PHE A 103 5.49 -2.13 -14.15
CA PHE A 103 4.35 -1.94 -15.06
C PHE A 103 4.80 -1.60 -16.48
N ARG A 104 5.86 -0.79 -16.61
CA ARG A 104 6.52 -0.52 -17.90
C ARG A 104 7.07 -1.79 -18.55
N ARG A 105 7.71 -2.66 -17.78
CA ARG A 105 8.21 -3.96 -18.27
C ARG A 105 7.10 -4.89 -18.72
N LEU A 106 5.93 -4.80 -18.12
CA LEU A 106 4.74 -5.54 -18.50
C LEU A 106 4.06 -4.97 -19.76
N GLY A 107 4.59 -3.90 -20.35
CA GLY A 107 4.08 -3.29 -21.58
C GLY A 107 3.18 -2.07 -21.38
N ALA A 108 3.00 -1.60 -20.14
CA ALA A 108 2.23 -0.38 -19.90
C ALA A 108 2.94 0.85 -20.48
N SER A 109 2.19 1.80 -21.03
CA SER A 109 2.69 3.14 -21.34
C SER A 109 3.04 3.90 -20.05
N ASP A 110 3.86 4.95 -20.14
CA ASP A 110 4.21 5.78 -18.96
C ASP A 110 2.96 6.32 -18.27
N SER A 111 2.00 6.80 -19.07
CA SER A 111 0.73 7.33 -18.56
C SER A 111 -0.12 6.26 -17.88
N LEU A 112 -0.19 5.04 -18.43
CA LEU A 112 -0.92 3.93 -17.84
C LEU A 112 -0.28 3.46 -16.54
N ALA A 113 1.06 3.30 -16.53
CA ALA A 113 1.79 2.85 -15.36
C ALA A 113 1.61 3.83 -14.18
N LEU A 114 1.81 5.13 -14.42
CA LEU A 114 1.62 6.14 -13.39
C LEU A 114 0.16 6.24 -12.94
N TRP A 115 -0.78 6.25 -13.89
CA TRP A 115 -2.20 6.29 -13.58
C TRP A 115 -2.64 5.07 -12.75
N SER A 116 -2.20 3.86 -13.10
CA SER A 116 -2.53 2.64 -12.36
C SER A 116 -2.00 2.66 -10.93
N LEU A 117 -0.78 3.19 -10.71
CA LEU A 117 -0.22 3.34 -9.35
C LEU A 117 -1.03 4.33 -8.52
N VAL A 118 -1.32 5.51 -9.07
CA VAL A 118 -2.13 6.51 -8.36
C VAL A 118 -3.55 6.00 -8.12
N ALA A 119 -4.16 5.34 -9.12
CA ALA A 119 -5.48 4.73 -8.97
C ALA A 119 -5.51 3.66 -7.87
N THR A 120 -4.46 2.84 -7.76
CA THR A 120 -4.35 1.83 -6.70
C THR A 120 -4.36 2.48 -5.31
N VAL A 121 -3.59 3.56 -5.13
CA VAL A 121 -3.57 4.32 -3.86
C VAL A 121 -4.94 4.92 -3.56
N VAL A 122 -5.56 5.58 -4.54
CA VAL A 122 -6.90 6.20 -4.36
C VAL A 122 -7.96 5.15 -4.01
N VAL A 123 -7.98 4.01 -4.72
CA VAL A 123 -8.89 2.90 -4.41
C VAL A 123 -8.63 2.37 -3.00
N GLY A 124 -7.36 2.21 -2.59
CA GLY A 124 -7.00 1.79 -1.24
C GLY A 124 -7.55 2.74 -0.17
N VAL A 125 -7.34 4.06 -0.34
CA VAL A 125 -7.82 5.08 0.62
C VAL A 125 -9.35 5.11 0.67
N ILE A 126 -10.05 5.07 -0.47
CA ILE A 126 -11.52 5.01 -0.51
C ILE A 126 -12.03 3.76 0.21
N SER A 127 -11.43 2.61 -0.09
CA SER A 127 -11.84 1.33 0.50
C SER A 127 -11.61 1.31 2.01
N LEU A 128 -10.47 1.84 2.49
CA LEU A 128 -10.21 1.97 3.92
C LEU A 128 -11.22 2.89 4.61
N ALA A 129 -11.54 4.03 3.99
CA ALA A 129 -12.53 4.95 4.56
C ALA A 129 -13.93 4.31 4.64
N LEU A 130 -14.32 3.51 3.64
CA LEU A 130 -15.57 2.76 3.67
C LEU A 130 -15.59 1.71 4.79
N VAL A 131 -14.48 0.99 4.96
CA VAL A 131 -14.32 0.00 6.05
C VAL A 131 -14.35 0.68 7.42
N ALA A 132 -13.66 1.81 7.57
CA ALA A 132 -13.66 2.59 8.82
C ALA A 132 -15.06 3.17 9.13
N ALA A 133 -15.77 3.66 8.11
CA ALA A 133 -17.14 4.14 8.26
C ALA A 133 -18.11 3.02 8.68
N ALA A 134 -17.98 1.82 8.08
CA ALA A 134 -18.73 0.65 8.50
C ALA A 134 -18.41 0.25 9.95
N GLY A 135 -17.13 0.33 10.34
CA GLY A 135 -16.69 0.08 11.72
C GLY A 135 -17.30 1.07 12.71
N LEU A 136 -17.37 2.36 12.35
CA LEU A 136 -18.03 3.35 13.20
C LEU A 136 -19.53 3.13 13.33
N ALA A 137 -20.21 2.80 12.22
CA ALA A 137 -21.64 2.50 12.24
C ALA A 137 -21.94 1.30 13.18
N LEU A 138 -21.15 0.24 13.08
CA LEU A 138 -21.26 -0.89 13.99
C LEU A 138 -20.97 -0.52 15.44
N ALA A 139 -19.91 0.26 15.71
CA ALA A 139 -19.59 0.70 17.07
C ALA A 139 -20.68 1.58 17.68
N ALA A 140 -21.34 2.43 16.89
CA ALA A 140 -22.44 3.27 17.34
C ALA A 140 -23.67 2.43 17.77
N GLU A 141 -23.99 1.32 17.09
CA GLU A 141 -25.06 0.39 17.49
C GLU A 141 -24.79 -0.24 18.87
N TYR A 142 -23.52 -0.35 19.26
CA TYR A 142 -23.10 -0.88 20.56
C TYR A 142 -22.88 0.19 21.64
N GLY A 143 -23.33 1.44 21.41
CA GLY A 143 -23.32 2.50 22.42
C GLY A 143 -21.99 3.27 22.51
N ALA A 144 -21.16 3.24 21.46
CA ALA A 144 -19.99 4.11 21.38
C ALA A 144 -20.43 5.58 21.33
N SER A 145 -19.63 6.48 21.93
CA SER A 145 -19.92 7.91 21.86
C SER A 145 -19.91 8.40 20.40
N LEU A 146 -20.94 9.15 20.03
CA LEU A 146 -21.11 9.68 18.67
C LEU A 146 -20.17 10.85 18.38
N ASP A 147 -19.29 11.22 19.30
CA ASP A 147 -18.36 12.35 19.15
C ASP A 147 -17.37 12.18 17.99
N LEU A 148 -17.10 10.94 17.59
CA LEU A 148 -16.24 10.63 16.45
C LEU A 148 -16.96 10.64 15.09
N VAL A 149 -18.30 10.69 15.08
CA VAL A 149 -19.11 10.69 13.84
C VAL A 149 -18.75 11.86 12.92
N PRO A 150 -18.65 13.12 13.40
CA PRO A 150 -18.31 14.24 12.52
C PRO A 150 -16.95 14.09 11.85
N VAL A 151 -15.95 13.58 12.60
CA VAL A 151 -14.61 13.34 12.08
C VAL A 151 -14.62 12.26 11.00
N THR A 152 -15.30 11.15 11.25
CA THR A 152 -15.38 10.04 10.28
C THR A 152 -16.17 10.44 9.04
N VAL A 153 -17.28 11.18 9.19
CA VAL A 153 -18.04 11.73 8.06
C VAL A 153 -17.17 12.69 7.27
N GLY A 154 -16.40 13.56 7.92
CA GLY A 154 -15.46 14.46 7.27
C GLY A 154 -14.40 13.71 6.44
N VAL A 155 -13.78 12.72 7.03
CA VAL A 155 -12.79 11.85 6.33
C VAL A 155 -13.43 11.12 5.16
N LEU A 156 -14.64 10.57 5.34
CA LEU A 156 -15.38 9.88 4.28
C LEU A 156 -15.72 10.84 3.13
N LEU A 157 -16.21 12.03 3.42
CA LEU A 157 -16.53 13.04 2.41
C LEU A 157 -15.30 13.48 1.64
N ILE A 158 -14.18 13.76 2.32
CA ILE A 158 -12.90 14.10 1.69
C ILE A 158 -12.44 12.94 0.80
N THR A 159 -12.52 11.72 1.29
CA THR A 159 -12.10 10.51 0.55
C THR A 159 -12.97 10.27 -0.69
N VAL A 160 -14.28 10.41 -0.55
CA VAL A 160 -15.23 10.33 -1.69
C VAL A 160 -14.98 11.46 -2.69
N ALA A 161 -14.72 12.68 -2.22
CA ALA A 161 -14.40 13.82 -3.08
C ALA A 161 -13.10 13.60 -3.86
N LEU A 162 -12.04 13.11 -3.20
CA LEU A 162 -10.76 12.75 -3.83
C LEU A 162 -10.95 11.61 -4.83
N GLY A 163 -11.74 10.59 -4.48
CA GLY A 163 -12.07 9.49 -5.37
C GLY A 163 -12.87 9.94 -6.59
N ALA A 164 -13.88 10.78 -6.39
CA ALA A 164 -14.64 11.39 -7.49
C ALA A 164 -13.73 12.24 -8.38
N LEU A 165 -12.86 13.05 -7.78
CA LEU A 165 -11.86 13.83 -8.50
C LEU A 165 -10.96 12.94 -9.38
N PHE A 166 -10.60 11.77 -8.89
CA PHE A 166 -9.74 10.85 -9.63
C PHE A 166 -10.50 10.04 -10.70
N LEU A 167 -11.70 9.57 -10.41
CA LEU A 167 -12.50 8.72 -11.28
C LEU A 167 -13.25 9.47 -12.39
N TYR A 168 -13.60 10.73 -12.17
CA TYR A 168 -14.37 11.53 -13.13
C TYR A 168 -13.50 12.54 -13.87
N GLN A 169 -13.61 12.58 -15.20
CA GLN A 169 -12.81 13.46 -16.06
C GLN A 169 -13.08 14.95 -15.88
N ARG A 170 -14.32 15.35 -15.54
CA ARG A 170 -14.68 16.77 -15.38
C ARG A 170 -13.87 17.44 -14.26
N PRO A 171 -13.83 16.90 -13.03
CA PRO A 171 -13.02 17.48 -11.96
C PRO A 171 -11.53 17.39 -12.24
N GLN A 172 -11.03 16.32 -12.89
CA GLN A 172 -9.61 16.22 -13.30
C GLN A 172 -9.20 17.39 -14.20
N ARG A 173 -10.03 17.71 -15.22
CA ARG A 173 -9.78 18.88 -16.11
C ARG A 173 -9.85 20.20 -15.36
N ALA A 174 -10.77 20.33 -14.41
CA ALA A 174 -10.90 21.54 -13.59
C ALA A 174 -9.66 21.75 -12.70
N VAL A 175 -9.20 20.71 -12.00
CA VAL A 175 -7.98 20.78 -11.18
C VAL A 175 -6.74 21.02 -12.04
N ALA A 176 -6.62 20.35 -13.18
CA ALA A 176 -5.54 20.60 -14.11
C ALA A 176 -5.51 22.05 -14.59
N SER A 177 -6.65 22.59 -15.01
CA SER A 177 -6.74 24.00 -15.45
C SER A 177 -6.49 25.00 -14.31
N TRP A 178 -6.82 24.63 -13.08
CA TRP A 178 -6.52 25.41 -11.89
C TRP A 178 -5.02 25.38 -11.57
N LEU A 179 -4.40 24.20 -11.55
CA LEU A 179 -2.96 24.03 -11.33
C LEU A 179 -2.14 24.77 -12.38
N LEU A 180 -2.57 24.71 -13.66
CA LEU A 180 -1.94 25.44 -14.75
C LEU A 180 -2.08 26.96 -14.58
N ARG A 181 -3.23 27.45 -14.10
CA ARG A 181 -3.41 28.90 -13.80
C ARG A 181 -2.54 29.36 -12.63
N VAL A 182 -2.41 28.53 -11.60
CA VAL A 182 -1.57 28.83 -10.44
C VAL A 182 -0.10 28.81 -10.83
N SER A 183 0.35 27.81 -11.61
CA SER A 183 1.74 27.72 -12.06
C SER A 183 2.16 28.91 -12.95
N ARG A 184 1.25 29.40 -13.82
CA ARG A 184 1.47 30.63 -14.63
C ARG A 184 1.71 31.88 -13.79
N ARG A 185 1.13 31.92 -12.59
CA ARG A 185 1.25 33.07 -11.69
C ARG A 185 2.62 33.15 -10.99
N PHE A 186 3.32 32.00 -10.87
CA PHE A 186 4.55 31.89 -10.11
C PHE A 186 5.83 31.64 -10.95
N SER A 187 5.72 31.39 -12.26
CA SER A 187 6.88 30.96 -13.05
C SER A 187 6.93 31.59 -14.43
N GLY A 188 8.13 32.02 -14.83
CA GLY A 188 8.43 32.59 -16.15
C GLY A 188 8.49 31.54 -17.28
N ARG A 189 9.13 31.88 -18.39
CA ARG A 189 9.09 31.22 -19.71
C ARG A 189 9.31 29.69 -19.79
N ALA A 190 9.84 29.02 -18.75
CA ALA A 190 10.02 27.55 -18.73
C ALA A 190 8.71 26.75 -18.56
N VAL A 191 7.59 27.44 -18.32
CA VAL A 191 6.28 26.82 -17.97
C VAL A 191 5.60 26.17 -19.17
N GLY A 192 5.79 26.69 -20.37
CA GLY A 192 5.09 26.21 -21.56
C GLY A 192 5.34 24.74 -21.89
N GLU A 193 6.58 24.26 -21.70
CA GLU A 193 6.89 22.84 -21.92
C GLU A 193 6.32 21.94 -20.83
N VAL A 194 6.35 22.39 -19.57
CA VAL A 194 5.75 21.66 -18.43
C VAL A 194 4.24 21.59 -18.60
N GLU A 195 3.61 22.71 -19.00
CA GLU A 195 2.19 22.76 -19.31
C GLU A 195 1.80 21.78 -20.42
N ALA A 196 2.52 21.79 -21.53
CA ALA A 196 2.24 20.89 -22.65
C ALA A 196 2.43 19.40 -22.26
N ARG A 197 3.35 19.10 -21.34
CA ARG A 197 3.56 17.74 -20.82
C ARG A 197 2.44 17.33 -19.87
N VAL A 198 2.07 18.20 -18.93
CA VAL A 198 0.96 17.95 -18.00
C VAL A 198 -0.35 17.80 -18.77
N ALA A 199 -0.62 18.67 -19.74
CA ALA A 199 -1.82 18.58 -20.58
C ALA A 199 -1.87 17.27 -21.37
N ARG A 200 -0.75 16.86 -21.98
CA ARG A 200 -0.64 15.56 -22.69
C ARG A 200 -0.83 14.38 -21.73
N PHE A 201 -0.22 14.42 -20.55
CA PHE A 201 -0.38 13.39 -19.54
C PHE A 201 -1.85 13.27 -19.13
N LEU A 202 -2.51 14.38 -18.81
CA LEU A 202 -3.93 14.40 -18.43
C LEU A 202 -4.86 13.94 -19.57
N ALA A 203 -4.56 14.30 -20.81
CA ALA A 203 -5.28 13.82 -21.98
C ALA A 203 -5.14 12.29 -22.13
N ASN A 204 -3.94 11.75 -21.91
CA ASN A 204 -3.67 10.32 -21.95
C ASN A 204 -4.36 9.59 -20.80
N VAL A 205 -4.33 10.14 -19.58
CA VAL A 205 -5.05 9.60 -18.41
C VAL A 205 -6.56 9.59 -18.64
N ALA A 206 -7.09 10.64 -19.28
CA ALA A 206 -8.51 10.73 -19.62
C ALA A 206 -8.96 9.69 -20.65
N ALA A 207 -8.02 9.05 -21.38
CA ALA A 207 -8.32 7.94 -22.29
C ALA A 207 -8.58 6.61 -21.56
N PHE A 208 -8.05 6.44 -20.33
CA PHE A 208 -8.27 5.24 -19.52
C PHE A 208 -9.63 5.32 -18.82
N ARG A 209 -10.65 4.80 -19.47
CA ARG A 209 -12.03 4.81 -18.95
C ARG A 209 -12.30 3.53 -18.16
N LEU A 210 -12.64 3.70 -16.88
CA LEU A 210 -13.22 2.63 -16.08
C LEU A 210 -14.72 2.55 -16.38
N SER A 211 -15.19 1.38 -16.82
CA SER A 211 -16.62 1.11 -16.85
C SER A 211 -17.19 1.00 -15.44
N LYS A 212 -18.51 1.06 -15.28
CA LYS A 212 -19.16 0.85 -13.96
C LYS A 212 -18.78 -0.50 -13.35
N ARG A 213 -18.63 -1.53 -14.21
CA ARG A 213 -18.20 -2.86 -13.79
C ARG A 213 -16.75 -2.87 -13.32
N ASP A 214 -15.87 -2.12 -13.96
CA ASP A 214 -14.47 -1.98 -13.53
C ASP A 214 -14.39 -1.28 -12.18
N ILE A 215 -15.12 -0.17 -12.01
CA ILE A 215 -15.19 0.56 -10.72
C ILE A 215 -15.67 -0.37 -9.60
N GLY A 216 -16.78 -1.09 -9.83
CA GLY A 216 -17.28 -2.06 -8.86
C GLY A 216 -16.26 -3.16 -8.53
N SER A 217 -15.56 -3.67 -9.55
CA SER A 217 -14.52 -4.70 -9.36
C SER A 217 -13.32 -4.18 -8.57
N VAL A 218 -12.78 -3.00 -8.92
CA VAL A 218 -11.60 -2.42 -8.21
C VAL A 218 -11.95 -2.03 -6.78
N LEU A 219 -13.14 -1.45 -6.54
CA LEU A 219 -13.59 -1.14 -5.18
C LEU A 219 -13.87 -2.41 -4.37
N GLY A 220 -14.52 -3.42 -4.97
CA GLY A 220 -14.76 -4.70 -4.32
C GLY A 220 -13.45 -5.38 -3.88
N TRP A 221 -12.45 -5.44 -4.75
CA TRP A 221 -11.13 -5.97 -4.38
C TRP A 221 -10.37 -5.05 -3.42
N GLY A 222 -10.53 -3.73 -3.53
CA GLY A 222 -9.96 -2.78 -2.57
C GLY A 222 -10.52 -2.96 -1.16
N ILE A 223 -11.85 -3.12 -1.03
CA ILE A 223 -12.50 -3.45 0.24
C ILE A 223 -12.04 -4.84 0.70
N GLY A 224 -11.98 -5.83 -0.23
CA GLY A 224 -11.49 -7.18 0.05
C GLY A 224 -10.09 -7.17 0.66
N ASN A 225 -9.17 -6.33 0.14
CA ASN A 225 -7.84 -6.17 0.70
C ASN A 225 -7.88 -5.81 2.20
N TRP A 226 -8.62 -4.78 2.58
CA TRP A 226 -8.73 -4.35 3.99
C TRP A 226 -9.52 -5.33 4.85
N MET A 227 -10.55 -5.97 4.30
CA MET A 227 -11.35 -6.96 5.02
C MET A 227 -10.57 -8.25 5.29
N PHE A 228 -9.74 -8.71 4.35
CA PHE A 228 -8.88 -9.88 4.56
C PHE A 228 -7.78 -9.59 5.58
N ASP A 229 -7.17 -8.40 5.55
CA ASP A 229 -6.20 -7.97 6.56
C ASP A 229 -6.86 -7.82 7.95
N CYS A 230 -8.05 -7.22 8.03
CA CYS A 230 -8.84 -7.19 9.28
C CYS A 230 -9.22 -8.60 9.76
N ALA A 231 -9.51 -9.54 8.85
CA ALA A 231 -9.78 -10.94 9.22
C ALA A 231 -8.49 -11.62 9.76
N CYS A 232 -7.31 -11.31 9.21
CA CYS A 232 -6.03 -11.75 9.78
C CYS A 232 -5.91 -11.28 11.25
N PHE A 233 -6.25 -10.01 11.52
CA PHE A 233 -6.27 -9.49 12.88
C PHE A 233 -7.30 -10.20 13.77
N ALA A 234 -8.51 -10.48 13.28
CA ALA A 234 -9.52 -11.24 14.02
C ALA A 234 -9.05 -12.66 14.35
N PHE A 235 -8.44 -13.37 13.39
CA PHE A 235 -7.88 -14.71 13.64
C PHE A 235 -6.71 -14.69 14.60
N SER A 236 -5.98 -13.59 14.70
CA SER A 236 -4.91 -13.43 15.69
C SER A 236 -5.44 -13.44 17.12
N PHE A 237 -6.66 -12.93 17.38
CA PHE A 237 -7.34 -13.11 18.68
C PHE A 237 -7.64 -14.58 18.98
N LEU A 238 -8.14 -15.32 18.00
CA LEU A 238 -8.41 -16.75 18.18
C LEU A 238 -7.12 -17.54 18.37
N ALA A 239 -6.03 -17.12 17.73
CA ALA A 239 -4.71 -17.76 17.87
C ALA A 239 -4.15 -17.62 19.27
N VAL A 240 -4.35 -16.50 19.96
CA VAL A 240 -3.96 -16.33 21.38
C VAL A 240 -5.02 -16.86 22.37
N GLY A 241 -6.06 -17.52 21.86
CA GLY A 241 -7.09 -18.11 22.70
C GLY A 241 -8.12 -17.13 23.24
N ALA A 242 -8.14 -15.91 22.76
CA ALA A 242 -9.07 -14.86 23.17
C ALA A 242 -10.32 -14.81 22.27
N GLY A 243 -11.40 -14.26 22.81
CA GLY A 243 -12.59 -13.92 22.02
C GLY A 243 -12.36 -12.69 21.17
N ILE A 244 -12.94 -12.67 19.95
CA ILE A 244 -12.83 -11.52 19.05
C ILE A 244 -13.67 -10.35 19.59
N PRO A 245 -13.09 -9.15 19.79
CA PRO A 245 -13.80 -7.99 20.30
C PRO A 245 -14.58 -7.28 19.16
N TRP A 246 -15.62 -7.93 18.64
CA TRP A 246 -16.38 -7.48 17.46
C TRP A 246 -16.87 -6.02 17.54
N LYS A 247 -17.21 -5.55 18.75
CA LYS A 247 -17.75 -4.19 18.97
C LYS A 247 -16.80 -3.09 18.56
N GLY A 248 -15.48 -3.31 18.71
CA GLY A 248 -14.47 -2.31 18.43
C GLY A 248 -13.48 -2.71 17.33
N LEU A 249 -13.49 -3.98 16.89
CA LEU A 249 -12.45 -4.53 16.02
C LEU A 249 -12.26 -3.72 14.75
N LEU A 250 -13.33 -3.52 13.99
CA LEU A 250 -13.26 -2.89 12.67
C LEU A 250 -12.91 -1.39 12.75
N LEU A 251 -13.43 -0.70 13.78
CA LEU A 251 -13.11 0.70 14.01
C LEU A 251 -11.66 0.89 14.47
N SER A 252 -11.20 0.08 15.45
CA SER A 252 -9.83 0.12 15.96
C SER A 252 -8.83 -0.26 14.87
N TYR A 253 -9.14 -1.26 14.06
CA TYR A 253 -8.35 -1.62 12.89
C TYR A 253 -8.24 -0.45 11.90
N GLY A 254 -9.37 0.14 11.51
CA GLY A 254 -9.39 1.28 10.59
C GLY A 254 -8.60 2.49 11.11
N ALA A 255 -8.71 2.80 12.41
CA ALA A 255 -7.93 3.85 13.06
C ALA A 255 -6.42 3.54 13.04
N GLY A 256 -6.03 2.30 13.32
CA GLY A 256 -4.64 1.84 13.25
C GLY A 256 -4.06 1.95 11.83
N GLN A 257 -4.82 1.55 10.80
CA GLN A 257 -4.39 1.65 9.41
C GLN A 257 -4.30 3.11 8.93
N LEU A 258 -5.18 4.00 9.41
CA LEU A 258 -5.04 5.44 9.14
C LEU A 258 -3.79 6.01 9.82
N ALA A 259 -3.50 5.60 11.05
CA ALA A 259 -2.30 6.00 11.78
C ALA A 259 -1.00 5.47 11.10
N ALA A 260 -1.04 4.27 10.52
CA ALA A 260 0.07 3.68 9.76
C ALA A 260 0.47 4.53 8.54
N ASN A 261 -0.48 5.26 7.95
CA ASN A 261 -0.21 6.15 6.82
C ASN A 261 0.49 7.46 7.22
N LEU A 262 0.61 7.76 8.53
CA LEU A 262 1.39 8.90 8.99
C LEU A 262 2.89 8.55 8.92
N PRO A 263 3.73 9.35 8.27
CA PRO A 263 5.16 9.05 8.10
C PRO A 263 5.97 9.33 9.38
N ILE A 264 5.54 8.77 10.52
CA ILE A 264 6.18 8.97 11.82
C ILE A 264 7.29 7.95 12.00
N THR A 265 6.99 6.67 11.74
CA THR A 265 7.94 5.56 11.86
C THR A 265 7.90 4.68 10.61
N PRO A 266 9.02 4.02 10.24
CA PRO A 266 9.03 3.05 9.14
C PRO A 266 8.01 1.94 9.42
N GLY A 267 7.10 1.69 8.46
CA GLY A 267 6.06 0.67 8.61
C GLY A 267 5.05 0.89 9.74
N GLY A 268 5.00 2.11 10.32
CA GLY A 268 4.08 2.44 11.42
C GLY A 268 4.39 1.73 12.75
N LEU A 269 5.64 1.22 12.92
CA LEU A 269 6.04 0.50 14.15
C LEU A 269 5.83 1.36 15.40
N GLY A 270 5.23 0.77 16.42
CA GLY A 270 4.83 1.42 17.66
C GLY A 270 3.53 2.23 17.55
N VAL A 271 3.30 2.87 16.41
CA VAL A 271 2.11 3.73 16.20
C VAL A 271 0.86 2.87 15.95
N VAL A 272 0.97 1.87 15.08
CA VAL A 272 -0.13 0.96 14.76
C VAL A 272 -0.50 0.11 15.98
N GLU A 273 0.50 -0.50 16.60
CA GLU A 273 0.33 -1.35 17.78
C GLU A 273 -0.33 -0.58 18.93
N GLY A 274 0.20 0.60 19.22
CA GLY A 274 -0.34 1.47 20.25
C GLY A 274 -1.76 1.94 19.94
N SER A 275 -2.02 2.40 18.72
CA SER A 275 -3.33 2.93 18.30
C SER A 275 -4.40 1.85 18.37
N ILE A 276 -4.14 0.66 17.84
CA ILE A 276 -5.10 -0.46 17.84
C ILE A 276 -5.34 -0.93 19.28
N THR A 277 -4.27 -1.09 20.07
CA THR A 277 -4.40 -1.54 21.47
C THR A 277 -5.20 -0.56 22.30
N ILE A 278 -4.89 0.73 22.26
CA ILE A 278 -5.61 1.76 23.01
C ILE A 278 -7.09 1.79 22.61
N ALA A 279 -7.36 1.77 21.29
CA ALA A 279 -8.72 1.81 20.79
C ALA A 279 -9.53 0.57 21.25
N LEU A 280 -8.98 -0.65 21.12
CA LEU A 280 -9.70 -1.86 21.53
C LEU A 280 -9.92 -1.97 23.02
N VAL A 281 -8.95 -1.56 23.84
CA VAL A 281 -9.13 -1.54 25.30
C VAL A 281 -10.19 -0.52 25.69
N ALA A 282 -10.30 0.62 25.02
CA ALA A 282 -11.37 1.59 25.23
C ALA A 282 -12.77 1.00 24.90
N PHE A 283 -12.86 0.04 23.97
CA PHE A 283 -14.09 -0.73 23.70
C PHE A 283 -14.31 -1.94 24.62
N GLY A 284 -13.58 -2.03 25.74
CA GLY A 284 -13.73 -3.09 26.73
C GLY A 284 -12.95 -4.36 26.42
N GLY A 285 -12.00 -4.32 25.48
CA GLY A 285 -11.08 -5.43 25.23
C GLY A 285 -10.14 -5.66 26.41
N ASN A 286 -9.83 -6.92 26.72
CA ASN A 286 -8.81 -7.25 27.71
C ASN A 286 -7.43 -6.80 27.20
N ARG A 287 -6.69 -6.03 28.01
CA ARG A 287 -5.42 -5.42 27.60
C ARG A 287 -4.38 -6.47 27.21
N VAL A 288 -4.22 -7.53 27.99
CA VAL A 288 -3.20 -8.57 27.74
C VAL A 288 -3.48 -9.29 26.44
N SER A 289 -4.68 -9.85 26.28
CA SER A 289 -5.07 -10.57 25.05
C SER A 289 -5.04 -9.66 23.81
N THR A 290 -5.33 -8.36 23.98
CA THR A 290 -5.27 -7.39 22.87
C THR A 290 -3.84 -7.19 22.42
N VAL A 291 -2.89 -6.99 23.35
CA VAL A 291 -1.46 -6.83 23.02
C VAL A 291 -0.94 -8.10 22.32
N GLU A 292 -1.23 -9.28 22.88
CA GLU A 292 -0.83 -10.56 22.28
C GLU A 292 -1.38 -10.73 20.87
N ALA A 293 -2.67 -10.47 20.65
CA ALA A 293 -3.28 -10.57 19.33
C ALA A 293 -2.69 -9.56 18.34
N VAL A 294 -2.41 -8.34 18.77
CA VAL A 294 -1.74 -7.32 17.94
C VAL A 294 -0.33 -7.76 17.57
N LEU A 295 0.44 -8.35 18.49
CA LEU A 295 1.78 -8.86 18.20
C LEU A 295 1.74 -10.00 17.17
N ILE A 296 0.83 -10.97 17.32
CA ILE A 296 0.66 -12.05 16.33
C ILE A 296 0.21 -11.50 14.97
N TYR A 297 -0.74 -10.58 14.96
CA TYR A 297 -1.14 -9.89 13.73
C TYR A 297 0.04 -9.21 13.05
N ARG A 298 0.86 -8.46 13.77
CA ARG A 298 2.04 -7.80 13.22
C ARG A 298 3.12 -8.77 12.77
N LEU A 299 3.27 -9.90 13.45
CA LEU A 299 4.17 -10.97 13.02
C LEU A 299 3.77 -11.49 11.63
N ILE A 300 2.45 -11.63 11.40
CA ILE A 300 1.92 -12.12 10.12
C ILE A 300 1.88 -11.00 9.07
N SER A 301 1.30 -9.84 9.36
CA SER A 301 1.04 -8.79 8.37
C SER A 301 2.23 -7.89 8.06
N PHE A 302 3.20 -7.77 8.98
CA PHE A 302 4.37 -6.93 8.79
C PHE A 302 5.66 -7.73 8.63
N TRP A 303 6.00 -8.59 9.61
CA TRP A 303 7.28 -9.29 9.63
C TRP A 303 7.39 -10.38 8.57
N SER A 304 6.34 -11.20 8.41
CA SER A 304 6.34 -12.22 7.37
C SER A 304 6.30 -11.60 5.98
N GLU A 305 5.59 -10.48 5.82
CA GLU A 305 5.56 -9.70 4.59
C GLU A 305 6.95 -9.22 4.17
N LEU A 306 7.75 -8.70 5.10
CA LEU A 306 9.11 -8.29 4.80
C LEU A 306 9.92 -9.44 4.17
N VAL A 307 9.87 -10.62 4.78
CA VAL A 307 10.61 -11.80 4.31
C VAL A 307 10.09 -12.24 2.94
N VAL A 308 8.79 -12.44 2.81
CA VAL A 308 8.15 -12.91 1.57
C VAL A 308 8.26 -11.87 0.46
N GLY A 309 8.13 -10.59 0.78
CA GLY A 309 8.24 -9.50 -0.18
C GLY A 309 9.65 -9.35 -0.74
N TRP A 310 10.70 -9.46 0.10
CA TRP A 310 12.07 -9.45 -0.39
C TRP A 310 12.42 -10.71 -1.18
N ALA A 311 11.88 -11.88 -0.80
CA ALA A 311 11.98 -13.10 -1.60
C ALA A 311 11.31 -12.93 -2.98
N ALA A 312 10.13 -12.30 -3.02
CA ALA A 312 9.43 -11.98 -4.27
C ALA A 312 10.24 -10.99 -5.13
N ALA A 313 10.86 -9.98 -4.53
CA ALA A 313 11.75 -9.05 -5.24
C ALA A 313 12.96 -9.80 -5.86
N GLY A 314 13.55 -10.72 -5.12
CA GLY A 314 14.63 -11.59 -5.59
C GLY A 314 14.19 -12.49 -6.75
N TRP A 315 13.02 -13.12 -6.63
CA TRP A 315 12.44 -13.96 -7.68
C TRP A 315 12.19 -13.17 -8.97
N LEU A 316 11.61 -11.98 -8.86
CA LEU A 316 11.37 -11.08 -10.00
C LEU A 316 12.70 -10.65 -10.64
N ALA A 317 13.71 -10.29 -9.84
CA ALA A 317 15.03 -9.91 -10.32
C ALA A 317 15.74 -11.08 -11.03
N PHE A 318 15.62 -12.31 -10.51
CA PHE A 318 16.13 -13.51 -11.17
C PHE A 318 15.44 -13.78 -12.51
N GLY A 319 14.11 -13.62 -12.58
CA GLY A 319 13.34 -13.76 -13.82
C GLY A 319 13.79 -12.78 -14.93
N VAL A 320 14.22 -11.57 -14.57
CA VAL A 320 14.83 -10.63 -15.52
C VAL A 320 16.19 -11.13 -16.03
N ARG A 321 17.01 -11.70 -15.13
CA ARG A 321 18.33 -12.23 -15.51
C ARG A 321 18.24 -13.45 -16.42
N SER A 322 17.30 -14.35 -16.16
CA SER A 322 17.09 -15.59 -16.91
C SER A 322 16.38 -15.36 -18.26
N GLY A 323 16.13 -14.10 -18.67
CA GLY A 323 15.46 -13.77 -19.93
C GLY A 323 13.94 -14.08 -19.95
N ARG A 324 13.37 -14.50 -18.80
CA ARG A 324 11.92 -14.70 -18.68
C ARG A 324 11.13 -13.40 -18.85
N TRP A 325 11.76 -12.26 -18.53
CA TRP A 325 11.22 -10.92 -18.67
C TRP A 325 12.08 -10.11 -19.66
N PRO A 326 11.49 -9.32 -20.57
CA PRO A 326 12.25 -8.51 -21.52
C PRO A 326 13.20 -7.56 -20.77
N ARG A 327 14.47 -7.55 -21.19
CA ARG A 327 15.49 -6.63 -20.67
C ARG A 327 15.20 -5.17 -21.08
N ARG A 328 14.32 -4.96 -22.06
CA ARG A 328 13.97 -3.65 -22.60
C ARG A 328 13.25 -2.80 -21.57
N ILE A 329 13.84 -1.65 -21.22
CA ILE A 329 13.15 -0.36 -21.01
C ILE A 329 14.15 0.77 -20.81
N MET A 330 15.46 0.59 -21.07
CA MET A 330 16.42 1.68 -20.82
C MET A 330 16.95 2.40 -22.05
N THR A 331 16.53 2.05 -23.27
CA THR A 331 17.07 2.68 -24.49
C THR A 331 16.06 3.42 -25.36
N GLU A 332 14.77 3.35 -25.07
CA GLU A 332 13.86 4.32 -25.67
C GLU A 332 13.92 5.58 -24.82
N ARG A 333 14.65 6.57 -25.35
CA ARG A 333 14.76 7.94 -24.85
C ARG A 333 13.44 8.37 -24.23
N PHE A 334 13.48 8.74 -22.95
CA PHE A 334 12.53 9.72 -22.44
C PHE A 334 12.48 10.86 -23.45
N GLY A 335 11.40 11.02 -24.16
CA GLY A 335 11.16 12.20 -24.99
C GLY A 335 11.04 13.41 -24.06
N GLY A 336 12.18 13.97 -23.65
CA GLY A 336 12.31 15.04 -22.67
C GLY A 336 12.21 14.59 -21.21
N PRO A 337 12.76 15.35 -20.26
CA PRO A 337 12.80 14.99 -18.85
C PRO A 337 11.36 14.82 -18.31
N ALA A 338 10.98 13.58 -18.04
CA ALA A 338 9.75 13.27 -17.36
C ALA A 338 9.74 13.98 -16.00
N MET A 339 8.56 14.39 -15.54
CA MET A 339 8.34 14.90 -14.18
C MET A 339 8.54 13.75 -13.17
N VAL A 340 9.76 13.27 -13.08
CA VAL A 340 10.22 12.48 -11.97
C VAL A 340 10.78 13.49 -10.96
N PRO A 341 10.33 13.52 -9.69
CA PRO A 341 10.92 14.42 -8.70
C PRO A 341 12.44 14.30 -8.72
N ALA A 342 13.15 15.41 -8.54
CA ALA A 342 14.63 15.48 -8.58
C ALA A 342 15.31 14.41 -7.69
N VAL A 343 14.63 13.93 -6.67
CA VAL A 343 15.04 12.80 -5.81
C VAL A 343 15.12 11.48 -6.59
N ALA A 344 14.20 11.21 -7.51
CA ALA A 344 14.22 9.99 -8.31
C ALA A 344 15.34 10.03 -9.37
N VAL A 345 15.68 11.21 -9.91
CA VAL A 345 16.80 11.40 -10.85
C VAL A 345 18.15 11.20 -10.15
N ALA A 346 18.30 11.69 -8.92
CA ALA A 346 19.52 11.50 -8.13
C ALA A 346 19.72 10.04 -7.70
N ILE A 347 18.64 9.31 -7.46
CA ILE A 347 18.66 7.87 -7.17
C ILE A 347 18.90 7.08 -8.45
N ASP A 348 18.31 7.51 -9.58
CA ASP A 348 18.40 6.84 -10.88
C ASP A 348 19.84 6.82 -11.42
N GLY A 349 20.54 7.95 -11.41
CA GLY A 349 21.94 8.00 -11.87
C GLY A 349 22.95 7.23 -11.01
N ARG A 350 22.61 6.94 -9.75
CA ARG A 350 23.40 6.06 -8.87
C ARG A 350 23.00 4.60 -9.00
N ILE A 351 21.73 4.32 -9.19
CA ILE A 351 21.21 2.95 -9.34
C ILE A 351 21.56 2.41 -10.73
N GLU A 352 21.49 3.19 -11.82
CA GLU A 352 21.88 2.76 -13.16
C GLU A 352 23.34 2.36 -13.23
N ARG A 353 24.24 3.19 -12.73
CA ARG A 353 25.68 2.85 -12.66
C ARG A 353 26.00 1.67 -11.76
N ALA A 354 25.10 1.31 -10.85
CA ALA A 354 25.22 0.13 -10.03
C ALA A 354 24.60 -1.13 -10.67
N TRP A 355 23.79 -0.98 -11.71
CA TRP A 355 23.16 -2.07 -12.44
C TRP A 355 23.95 -2.47 -13.69
N GLU A 356 24.79 -1.60 -14.21
CA GLU A 356 25.66 -1.86 -15.37
C GLU A 356 27.01 -2.51 -14.98
N ARG A 357 27.36 -2.53 -13.71
CA ARG A 357 28.51 -3.24 -13.13
C ARG A 357 28.03 -4.46 -12.37
#